data_5a6faaf132e18aa2fa3b8e3ced5bc9e1
#
_entry.id   5a6faaf132e18aa2fa3b8e3ced5bc9e1
#
_cell.length_a   1.000
_cell.length_b   1.000
_cell.length_c   1.000
_cell.angle_alpha   90.00
_cell.angle_beta   90.00
_cell.angle_gamma   90.00
#
_symmetry.space_group_name_H-M   'P 1'
#
loop_
_entity.id
_entity.type
_entity.pdbx_description
1 polymer ?
#
loop_
_entity_poly.entity_id
_entity_poly.type
_entity_poly.pdbx_seq_one_letter_code
_entity_poly.pdbx_strand_id
1 'polypeptide(L)'
;MHDQYLDKLADDIMSLIEDEKPSEQNIGTRGTALINDFVRKPGVQESLAQLDVAKKVRLWGNKGSGMQILFHGADTPKKGSPHDHGQSWALYFQVTGVTEMTTYDRTVGEXGQPGEAILEKVDERDVTPGNAMFFGPKVIHSTQHSSPPARWIRVTGTDLDFAERLRFSIERREAVIEKKN
;
A
#
# COMPACT_ATOMS: atom_id res chain seq x y z
N MET A 1 9.01 -11.61 -15.73
CA MET A 1 9.70 -10.46 -15.08
C MET A 1 11.03 -10.97 -14.56
N HIS A 2 12.05 -10.13 -14.50
CA HIS A 2 13.39 -10.57 -14.08
C HIS A 2 13.45 -10.71 -12.56
N ASP A 3 13.47 -11.94 -12.06
CA ASP A 3 13.40 -12.23 -10.62
C ASP A 3 14.52 -11.55 -9.84
N GLN A 4 15.73 -11.48 -10.43
CA GLN A 4 16.86 -10.80 -9.79
C GLN A 4 16.60 -9.32 -9.44
N TYR A 5 15.79 -8.62 -10.25
CA TYR A 5 15.45 -7.22 -9.95
C TYR A 5 14.46 -7.13 -8.79
N LEU A 6 13.54 -8.10 -8.71
CA LEU A 6 12.57 -8.17 -7.62
C LEU A 6 13.24 -8.58 -6.30
N ASP A 7 14.16 -9.56 -6.36
CA ASP A 7 14.92 -9.96 -5.17
C ASP A 7 15.70 -8.78 -4.62
N LYS A 8 16.41 -8.05 -5.52
CA LYS A 8 17.18 -6.87 -5.09
C LYS A 8 16.26 -5.80 -4.50
N LEU A 9 15.14 -5.50 -5.14
CA LEU A 9 14.18 -4.50 -4.61
C LEU A 9 13.69 -4.91 -3.21
N ALA A 10 13.36 -6.20 -3.03
CA ALA A 10 12.89 -6.70 -1.75
C ALA A 10 13.95 -6.56 -0.67
N ASP A 11 15.20 -6.95 -0.96
CA ASP A 11 16.31 -6.83 -0.02
C ASP A 11 16.57 -5.35 0.35
N ASP A 12 16.57 -4.46 -0.64
CA ASP A 12 16.79 -3.02 -0.42
C ASP A 12 15.67 -2.42 0.47
N ILE A 13 14.40 -2.81 0.22
CA ILE A 13 13.29 -2.30 1.04
C ILE A 13 13.34 -2.89 2.46
N MET A 14 13.64 -4.18 2.62
CA MET A 14 13.81 -4.77 3.95
C MET A 14 14.91 -4.04 4.73
N SER A 15 16.05 -3.81 4.09
CA SER A 15 17.16 -3.07 4.72
C SER A 15 16.73 -1.66 5.12
N LEU A 16 15.96 -0.98 4.28
CA LEU A 16 15.45 0.37 4.58
C LEU A 16 14.54 0.36 5.81
N ILE A 17 13.67 -0.64 5.95
CA ILE A 17 12.73 -0.74 7.07
C ILE A 17 13.44 -1.11 8.38
N GLU A 18 14.47 -1.97 8.30
CA GLU A 18 15.21 -2.45 9.48
C GLU A 18 16.26 -1.45 9.97
N ASP A 19 16.73 -0.56 9.10
CA ASP A 19 17.84 0.34 9.35
C ASP A 19 17.41 1.51 10.25
N GLU A 20 17.91 1.54 11.49
CA GLU A 20 17.83 2.67 12.44
C GLU A 20 16.44 3.33 12.64
N LYS A 21 15.35 2.59 12.47
CA LYS A 21 13.97 3.12 12.63
C LYS A 21 13.80 4.47 11.90
N PRO A 22 13.98 4.50 10.60
CA PRO A 22 13.83 5.75 9.86
C PRO A 22 12.41 6.32 10.03
N SER A 23 12.28 7.62 9.96
CA SER A 23 10.96 8.25 10.01
C SER A 23 10.11 7.79 8.82
N GLU A 24 8.79 7.80 8.96
CA GLU A 24 7.88 7.43 7.87
C GLU A 24 8.15 8.25 6.61
N GLN A 25 8.50 9.52 6.78
CA GLN A 25 8.87 10.39 5.66
C GLN A 25 10.12 9.88 4.94
N ASN A 26 11.14 9.44 5.69
CA ASN A 26 12.36 8.89 5.10
C ASN A 26 12.07 7.58 4.37
N ILE A 27 11.24 6.71 4.94
CA ILE A 27 10.85 5.46 4.28
C ILE A 27 10.11 5.78 2.97
N GLY A 28 9.18 6.72 3.00
CA GLY A 28 8.45 7.14 1.80
C GLY A 28 9.39 7.64 0.72
N THR A 29 10.32 8.53 1.07
CA THR A 29 11.25 9.14 0.11
C THR A 29 12.23 8.11 -0.47
N ARG A 30 12.90 7.34 0.41
CA ARG A 30 13.88 6.34 -0.03
C ARG A 30 13.21 5.18 -0.76
N GLY A 31 12.04 4.73 -0.27
CA GLY A 31 11.26 3.68 -0.94
C GLY A 31 10.81 4.11 -2.33
N THR A 32 10.42 5.38 -2.49
CA THR A 32 10.11 5.95 -3.82
C THR A 32 11.32 5.79 -4.76
N ALA A 33 12.52 6.14 -4.29
CA ALA A 33 13.73 6.04 -5.10
C ALA A 33 14.02 4.59 -5.50
N LEU A 34 13.92 3.65 -4.54
CA LEU A 34 14.16 2.23 -4.81
C LEU A 34 13.20 1.66 -5.85
N ILE A 35 11.90 1.98 -5.73
CA ILE A 35 10.91 1.46 -6.69
C ILE A 35 11.07 2.14 -8.05
N ASN A 36 11.41 3.44 -8.10
CA ASN A 36 11.73 4.10 -9.38
C ASN A 36 12.91 3.42 -10.08
N ASP A 37 13.98 3.09 -9.33
CA ASP A 37 15.11 2.37 -9.90
C ASP A 37 14.70 1.01 -10.46
N PHE A 38 13.83 0.29 -9.74
CA PHE A 38 13.31 -0.99 -10.21
C PHE A 38 12.48 -0.81 -11.50
N VAL A 39 11.55 0.14 -11.51
CA VAL A 39 10.64 0.34 -12.67
C VAL A 39 11.43 0.74 -13.92
N ARG A 40 12.59 1.40 -13.76
CA ARG A 40 13.45 1.81 -14.88
C ARG A 40 14.37 0.68 -15.40
N LYS A 41 14.42 -0.49 -14.74
CA LYS A 41 15.24 -1.60 -15.25
C LYS A 41 14.71 -2.10 -16.60
N PRO A 42 15.62 -2.53 -17.49
CA PRO A 42 15.20 -3.00 -18.82
C PRO A 42 14.12 -4.09 -18.74
N GLY A 43 13.07 -3.92 -19.51
CA GLY A 43 11.98 -4.89 -19.63
C GLY A 43 10.96 -4.89 -18.50
N VAL A 44 11.17 -4.10 -17.43
CA VAL A 44 10.24 -4.11 -16.30
C VAL A 44 8.91 -3.44 -16.69
N GLN A 45 8.95 -2.26 -17.29
CA GLN A 45 7.73 -1.56 -17.68
C GLN A 45 6.89 -2.37 -18.66
N GLU A 46 7.56 -2.97 -19.65
CA GLU A 46 6.89 -3.84 -20.62
C GLU A 46 6.25 -5.05 -19.95
N SER A 47 6.95 -5.65 -18.98
CA SER A 47 6.41 -6.79 -18.23
C SER A 47 5.18 -6.37 -17.41
N LEU A 48 5.26 -5.23 -16.71
CA LEU A 48 4.14 -4.72 -15.90
C LEU A 48 2.93 -4.41 -16.78
N ALA A 49 3.15 -3.85 -17.98
CA ALA A 49 2.06 -3.48 -18.89
C ALA A 49 1.29 -4.70 -19.40
N GLN A 50 1.89 -5.88 -19.41
CA GLN A 50 1.25 -7.12 -19.87
C GLN A 50 0.49 -7.87 -18.78
N LEU A 51 0.54 -7.41 -17.52
CA LEU A 51 -0.12 -8.11 -16.43
C LEU A 51 -1.65 -7.87 -16.45
N ASP A 52 -2.40 -8.94 -16.20
CA ASP A 52 -3.85 -8.84 -16.01
C ASP A 52 -4.12 -8.24 -14.63
N VAL A 53 -4.57 -7.00 -14.59
CA VAL A 53 -4.84 -6.28 -13.36
C VAL A 53 -6.29 -6.38 -12.88
N ALA A 54 -7.12 -7.22 -13.53
CA ALA A 54 -8.44 -7.52 -13.00
C ALA A 54 -8.34 -8.14 -11.60
N LYS A 55 -7.18 -8.74 -11.29
CA LYS A 55 -6.86 -9.27 -9.96
C LYS A 55 -5.53 -8.66 -9.49
N LYS A 56 -5.29 -8.64 -8.19
CA LYS A 56 -3.96 -8.28 -7.69
C LYS A 56 -2.96 -9.33 -8.16
N VAL A 57 -1.81 -8.91 -8.65
CA VAL A 57 -0.75 -9.78 -9.12
C VAL A 57 0.40 -9.76 -8.12
N ARG A 58 0.77 -10.90 -7.58
CA ARG A 58 1.94 -10.99 -6.70
C ARG A 58 3.19 -11.10 -7.57
N LEU A 59 4.02 -10.06 -7.52
CA LEU A 59 5.30 -10.03 -8.22
C LEU A 59 6.37 -10.80 -7.45
N TRP A 60 6.33 -10.69 -6.11
CA TRP A 60 7.33 -11.29 -5.22
C TRP A 60 6.71 -11.52 -3.83
N GLY A 61 7.23 -12.50 -3.10
CA GLY A 61 6.80 -12.74 -1.74
C GLY A 61 7.76 -13.61 -0.96
N ASN A 62 8.00 -13.27 0.30
CA ASN A 62 8.85 -14.02 1.22
C ASN A 62 7.97 -14.84 2.17
N LYS A 63 8.16 -16.14 2.19
CA LYS A 63 7.35 -17.04 3.03
C LYS A 63 7.67 -16.89 4.53
N GLY A 64 8.87 -16.46 4.88
CA GLY A 64 9.29 -16.31 6.27
C GLY A 64 8.69 -15.07 6.92
N SER A 65 8.93 -13.89 6.34
CA SER A 65 8.41 -12.62 6.88
C SER A 65 6.97 -12.34 6.46
N GLY A 66 6.52 -12.95 5.35
CA GLY A 66 5.24 -12.62 4.74
C GLY A 66 5.26 -11.37 3.86
N MET A 67 6.39 -10.69 3.75
CA MET A 67 6.51 -9.49 2.91
C MET A 67 6.13 -9.81 1.45
N GLN A 68 5.42 -8.87 0.81
CA GLN A 68 4.99 -9.04 -0.57
C GLN A 68 5.20 -7.76 -1.38
N ILE A 69 5.53 -7.96 -2.66
CA ILE A 69 5.48 -6.90 -3.68
C ILE A 69 4.34 -7.28 -4.63
N LEU A 70 3.34 -6.42 -4.71
CA LEU A 70 2.09 -6.67 -5.43
C LEU A 70 1.90 -5.60 -6.51
N PHE A 71 1.32 -5.98 -7.64
CA PHE A 71 0.92 -5.05 -8.69
C PHE A 71 -0.61 -5.04 -8.78
N HIS A 72 -1.16 -3.87 -8.92
CA HIS A 72 -2.61 -3.65 -8.93
C HIS A 72 -3.01 -2.70 -10.05
N GLY A 73 -4.27 -2.77 -10.43
CA GLY A 73 -4.84 -1.80 -11.36
C GLY A 73 -6.30 -1.49 -11.10
N ALA A 74 -6.73 -0.36 -11.63
CA ALA A 74 -8.12 0.06 -11.70
C ALA A 74 -8.36 0.71 -13.06
N ASP A 75 -9.22 0.09 -13.87
CA ASP A 75 -9.55 0.59 -15.21
C ASP A 75 -10.77 1.51 -15.20
N THR A 76 -11.46 1.59 -14.07
CA THR A 76 -12.57 2.52 -13.84
C THR A 76 -12.35 3.23 -12.50
N PRO A 77 -12.99 4.39 -12.29
CA PRO A 77 -12.89 5.05 -10.99
C PRO A 77 -13.33 4.13 -9.88
N LYS A 78 -12.56 4.12 -8.79
CA LYS A 78 -12.82 3.23 -7.66
C LYS A 78 -12.42 3.92 -6.35
N LYS A 79 -13.28 3.83 -5.35
CA LYS A 79 -13.04 4.36 -4.02
C LYS A 79 -13.05 3.22 -3.00
N GLY A 80 -12.01 3.15 -2.17
CA GLY A 80 -11.91 2.19 -1.08
C GLY A 80 -12.42 2.80 0.24
N SER A 81 -13.00 1.97 1.09
CA SER A 81 -13.34 2.39 2.45
C SER A 81 -12.07 2.64 3.27
N PRO A 82 -12.12 3.51 4.29
CA PRO A 82 -11.00 3.62 5.21
C PRO A 82 -10.69 2.27 5.85
N HIS A 83 -9.40 1.98 5.98
CA HIS A 83 -8.92 0.72 6.57
C HIS A 83 -7.50 0.92 7.08
N ASP A 84 -7.03 -0.02 7.90
CA ASP A 84 -5.63 -0.11 8.27
C ASP A 84 -5.04 -1.43 7.74
N HIS A 85 -3.79 -1.66 8.04
CA HIS A 85 -3.09 -2.91 7.69
C HIS A 85 -2.71 -3.72 8.94
N GLY A 86 -3.38 -3.45 10.07
CA GLY A 86 -3.04 -4.10 11.34
C GLY A 86 -1.61 -3.79 11.75
N GLN A 87 -0.84 -4.81 12.06
CA GLN A 87 0.55 -4.66 12.45
C GLN A 87 1.51 -4.49 11.26
N SER A 88 0.98 -4.55 10.02
CA SER A 88 1.82 -4.39 8.84
C SER A 88 1.96 -2.93 8.42
N TRP A 89 3.08 -2.62 7.81
CA TRP A 89 3.25 -1.37 7.05
C TRP A 89 2.93 -1.62 5.57
N ALA A 90 2.71 -0.53 4.82
CA ALA A 90 2.56 -0.60 3.37
C ALA A 90 3.18 0.61 2.70
N LEU A 91 3.79 0.38 1.53
CA LEU A 91 4.32 1.43 0.66
C LEU A 91 3.59 1.31 -0.68
N TYR A 92 2.93 2.39 -1.10
CA TYR A 92 2.17 2.46 -2.36
C TYR A 92 2.90 3.37 -3.33
N PHE A 93 3.31 2.82 -4.47
CA PHE A 93 4.02 3.55 -5.52
C PHE A 93 3.14 3.61 -6.77
N GLN A 94 2.88 4.81 -7.28
CA GLN A 94 2.05 5.01 -8.47
C GLN A 94 2.88 4.81 -9.74
N VAL A 95 2.40 3.94 -10.62
CA VAL A 95 3.04 3.68 -11.92
C VAL A 95 2.36 4.51 -13.02
N THR A 96 1.03 4.46 -13.10
CA THR A 96 0.24 5.30 -14.03
C THR A 96 -1.05 5.75 -13.37
N GLY A 97 -1.65 6.82 -13.89
CA GLY A 97 -2.87 7.39 -13.30
C GLY A 97 -2.56 8.14 -12.01
N VAL A 98 -3.59 8.47 -11.24
CA VAL A 98 -3.47 9.18 -9.97
C VAL A 98 -4.32 8.46 -8.92
N THR A 99 -3.77 8.31 -7.73
CA THR A 99 -4.52 7.80 -6.58
C THR A 99 -4.54 8.88 -5.50
N GLU A 100 -5.73 9.35 -5.17
CA GLU A 100 -5.92 10.20 -4.00
C GLU A 100 -5.86 9.32 -2.75
N MET A 101 -5.00 9.69 -1.81
CA MET A 101 -4.80 9.01 -0.54
C MET A 101 -5.26 9.93 0.57
N THR A 102 -6.21 9.48 1.38
CA THR A 102 -6.69 10.23 2.55
C THR A 102 -6.28 9.48 3.81
N THR A 103 -5.71 10.18 4.80
CA THR A 103 -5.40 9.60 6.11
C THR A 103 -6.36 10.15 7.16
N TYR A 104 -6.58 9.36 8.20
CA TYR A 104 -7.56 9.66 9.24
C TYR A 104 -6.99 9.38 10.62
N ASP A 105 -7.38 10.22 11.58
CA ASP A 105 -7.27 9.92 13.01
C ASP A 105 -8.60 9.35 13.51
N ARG A 106 -8.52 8.36 14.38
CA ARG A 106 -9.70 7.84 15.09
C ARG A 106 -9.85 8.60 16.39
N THR A 107 -10.90 9.43 16.51
CA THR A 107 -11.12 10.31 17.65
C THR A 107 -12.02 9.66 18.71
N VAL A 108 -12.77 8.60 18.33
CA VAL A 108 -13.58 7.81 19.27
C VAL A 108 -13.31 6.32 19.01
N GLY A 109 -13.12 5.58 20.10
CA GLY A 109 -12.80 4.14 20.07
C GLY A 109 -11.31 3.88 20.28
N GLU A 110 -11.00 2.62 20.45
CA GLU A 110 -9.64 2.22 20.84
C GLU A 110 -8.80 1.81 19.61
N UNK A 111 -7.70 2.20 19.34
CA UNK A 111 -6.89 1.95 18.32
C UNK A 111 -6.68 0.58 18.12
N GLY A 112 -6.79 0.18 17.09
CA GLY A 112 -6.61 -1.21 16.68
C GLY A 112 -7.67 -2.20 17.18
N GLN A 113 -8.80 -1.72 17.71
CA GLN A 113 -9.87 -2.59 18.17
C GLN A 113 -11.14 -2.34 17.35
N PRO A 114 -11.95 -3.38 17.09
CA PRO A 114 -13.26 -3.18 16.47
C PRO A 114 -14.21 -2.47 17.44
N GLY A 115 -15.30 -1.92 16.92
CA GLY A 115 -16.31 -1.22 17.72
C GLY A 115 -16.54 0.19 17.23
N GLU A 116 -17.05 1.06 18.10
CA GLU A 116 -17.34 2.45 17.73
C GLU A 116 -16.10 3.15 17.20
N ALA A 117 -16.25 3.90 16.11
CA ALA A 117 -15.12 4.61 15.49
C ALA A 117 -15.61 5.87 14.79
N ILE A 118 -15.14 7.02 15.28
CA ILE A 118 -15.31 8.29 14.58
C ILE A 118 -13.95 8.64 13.99
N LEU A 119 -13.94 8.93 12.69
CA LEU A 119 -12.73 9.28 11.96
C LEU A 119 -12.75 10.76 11.60
N GLU A 120 -11.62 11.43 11.83
CA GLU A 120 -11.38 12.79 11.33
C GLU A 120 -10.29 12.74 10.26
N LYS A 121 -10.54 13.42 9.13
CA LYS A 121 -9.54 13.50 8.06
C LYS A 121 -8.37 14.36 8.53
N VAL A 122 -7.15 13.82 8.39
CA VAL A 122 -5.91 14.50 8.78
C VAL A 122 -5.21 15.08 7.55
N ASP A 123 -5.14 14.29 6.48
CA ASP A 123 -4.39 14.69 5.29
C ASP A 123 -5.02 14.05 4.06
N GLU A 124 -4.85 14.71 2.92
CA GLU A 124 -5.32 14.21 1.64
C GLU A 124 -4.33 14.68 0.57
N ARG A 125 -3.83 13.75 -0.20
CA ARG A 125 -2.88 14.10 -1.26
C ARG A 125 -2.98 13.14 -2.44
N ASP A 126 -2.65 13.64 -3.61
CA ASP A 126 -2.55 12.84 -4.83
C ASP A 126 -1.17 12.17 -4.90
N VAL A 127 -1.18 10.86 -5.08
CA VAL A 127 0.01 10.11 -5.41
C VAL A 127 0.03 9.97 -6.93
N THR A 128 1.01 10.64 -7.54
CA THR A 128 1.17 10.70 -9.00
C THR A 128 2.27 9.75 -9.47
N PRO A 129 2.35 9.43 -10.77
CA PRO A 129 3.36 8.48 -11.26
C PRO A 129 4.78 8.85 -10.82
N GLY A 130 5.52 7.84 -10.38
CA GLY A 130 6.88 8.00 -9.89
C GLY A 130 6.99 8.38 -8.42
N ASN A 131 5.86 8.54 -7.73
CA ASN A 131 5.83 8.89 -6.31
C ASN A 131 5.21 7.76 -5.48
N ALA A 132 5.55 7.72 -4.20
CA ALA A 132 5.02 6.73 -3.27
C ALA A 132 4.57 7.38 -1.97
N MET A 133 3.70 6.67 -1.27
CA MET A 133 3.27 7.03 0.09
C MET A 133 3.41 5.82 0.99
N PHE A 134 4.00 6.04 2.17
CA PHE A 134 4.21 5.01 3.18
C PHE A 134 3.15 5.15 4.28
N PHE A 135 2.64 4.01 4.72
CA PHE A 135 1.71 3.92 5.85
C PHE A 135 2.30 2.94 6.86
N GLY A 136 2.57 3.41 8.05
CA GLY A 136 3.02 2.57 9.17
C GLY A 136 1.91 1.66 9.70
N PRO A 137 2.23 0.79 10.67
CA PRO A 137 1.21 -0.07 11.29
C PRO A 137 0.04 0.75 11.85
N LYS A 138 -1.16 0.24 11.64
CA LYS A 138 -2.41 0.83 12.15
C LYS A 138 -2.77 2.22 11.61
N VAL A 139 -2.00 2.77 10.66
CA VAL A 139 -2.36 4.05 10.03
C VAL A 139 -3.65 3.85 9.21
N ILE A 140 -4.68 4.63 9.54
CA ILE A 140 -5.98 4.52 8.87
C ILE A 140 -5.95 5.39 7.60
N HIS A 141 -6.26 4.79 6.46
CA HIS A 141 -6.26 5.51 5.20
C HIS A 141 -7.30 4.95 4.23
N SER A 142 -7.64 5.75 3.24
CA SER A 142 -8.45 5.29 2.11
C SER A 142 -7.78 5.69 0.80
N THR A 143 -8.16 5.00 -0.27
CA THR A 143 -7.64 5.27 -1.62
C THR A 143 -8.81 5.57 -2.56
N GLN A 144 -8.63 6.54 -3.45
CA GLN A 144 -9.59 6.81 -4.51
C GLN A 144 -8.82 6.92 -5.83
N HIS A 145 -9.10 6.02 -6.75
CA HIS A 145 -8.50 6.01 -8.09
C HIS A 145 -9.41 6.83 -9.01
N SER A 146 -9.16 8.14 -9.06
CA SER A 146 -10.03 9.09 -9.76
C SER A 146 -9.67 9.23 -11.25
N SER A 147 -8.43 8.91 -11.64
CA SER A 147 -7.92 9.06 -13.02
C SER A 147 -7.47 7.71 -13.58
N PRO A 148 -8.40 6.83 -13.95
CA PRO A 148 -8.02 5.56 -14.57
C PRO A 148 -7.54 5.77 -16.03
N PRO A 149 -6.75 4.82 -16.57
CA PRO A 149 -6.30 3.60 -15.88
C PRO A 149 -5.20 3.87 -14.88
N ALA A 150 -5.43 3.46 -13.64
CA ALA A 150 -4.44 3.60 -12.57
C ALA A 150 -3.71 2.26 -12.36
N ARG A 151 -2.40 2.32 -12.20
CA ARG A 151 -1.54 1.16 -11.93
C ARG A 151 -0.61 1.51 -10.78
N TRP A 152 -0.46 0.60 -9.82
CA TRP A 152 0.42 0.87 -8.69
C TRP A 152 1.08 -0.40 -8.17
N ILE A 153 2.29 -0.22 -7.63
CA ILE A 153 2.99 -1.26 -6.89
C ILE A 153 2.71 -1.03 -5.40
N ARG A 154 2.32 -2.08 -4.71
CA ARG A 154 2.17 -2.03 -3.25
C ARG A 154 3.14 -3.03 -2.62
N VAL A 155 3.96 -2.56 -1.70
CA VAL A 155 4.81 -3.42 -0.87
C VAL A 155 4.21 -3.45 0.52
N THR A 156 4.10 -4.64 1.12
CA THR A 156 3.55 -4.80 2.48
C THR A 156 4.51 -5.64 3.32
N GLY A 157 4.60 -5.32 4.60
CA GLY A 157 5.48 -6.02 5.52
C GLY A 157 5.07 -7.45 5.81
N THR A 158 3.76 -7.75 5.64
CA THR A 158 3.22 -9.11 5.79
C THR A 158 2.20 -9.38 4.69
N ASP A 159 1.79 -10.63 4.56
CA ASP A 159 0.69 -11.00 3.66
C ASP A 159 -0.64 -10.55 4.28
N LEU A 160 -1.22 -9.48 3.73
CA LEU A 160 -2.44 -8.89 4.25
C LEU A 160 -3.69 -9.80 4.09
N ASP A 161 -3.60 -10.87 3.31
CA ASP A 161 -4.71 -11.83 3.22
C ASP A 161 -4.83 -12.65 4.52
N PHE A 162 -3.75 -12.71 5.32
CA PHE A 162 -3.75 -13.42 6.60
C PHE A 162 -3.62 -12.48 7.80
N ALA A 163 -3.40 -11.19 7.59
CA ALA A 163 -3.26 -10.22 8.67
C ALA A 163 -4.64 -9.79 9.20
N GLU A 164 -4.77 -9.71 10.52
CA GLU A 164 -5.92 -9.08 11.13
C GLU A 164 -5.82 -7.57 10.95
N ARG A 165 -6.86 -6.97 10.38
CA ARG A 165 -6.89 -5.54 10.07
C ARG A 165 -8.30 -5.01 10.20
N LEU A 166 -8.45 -3.70 10.34
CA LEU A 166 -9.74 -3.07 10.51
C LEU A 166 -10.20 -2.38 9.22
N ARG A 167 -11.48 -2.50 8.95
CA ARG A 167 -12.19 -1.69 7.97
C ARG A 167 -13.16 -0.78 8.71
N PHE A 168 -13.22 0.46 8.28
CA PHE A 168 -14.02 1.50 8.96
C PHE A 168 -15.18 1.94 8.07
N SER A 169 -16.32 2.17 8.71
CA SER A 169 -17.48 2.81 8.09
C SER A 169 -17.69 4.17 8.73
N ILE A 170 -17.46 5.24 7.97
CA ILE A 170 -17.68 6.61 8.45
C ILE A 170 -19.18 6.80 8.74
N GLU A 171 -20.04 6.31 7.85
CA GLU A 171 -21.49 6.46 7.98
C GLU A 171 -22.04 5.75 9.23
N ARG A 172 -21.58 4.52 9.50
CA ARG A 172 -22.04 3.73 10.65
C ARG A 172 -21.26 4.02 11.93
N ARG A 173 -20.19 4.82 11.83
CA ARG A 173 -19.30 5.15 12.96
C ARG A 173 -18.75 3.88 13.61
N GLU A 174 -18.27 2.94 12.80
CA GLU A 174 -17.81 1.65 13.34
C GLU A 174 -16.55 1.15 12.63
N ALA A 175 -15.80 0.36 13.37
CA ALA A 175 -14.66 -0.41 12.88
C ALA A 175 -14.97 -1.90 13.03
N VAL A 176 -14.73 -2.67 11.98
CA VAL A 176 -14.93 -4.13 12.00
C VAL A 176 -13.63 -4.83 11.58
N ILE A 177 -13.40 -6.03 12.12
CA ILE A 177 -12.27 -6.85 11.70
C ILE A 177 -12.54 -7.34 10.27
N GLU A 178 -11.63 -7.03 9.37
CA GLU A 178 -11.67 -7.57 8.01
C GLU A 178 -10.86 -8.86 7.99
N LYS A 179 -11.57 -9.99 7.84
CA LYS A 179 -10.94 -11.29 7.61
C LYS A 179 -11.27 -11.74 6.20
N LYS A 180 -10.28 -12.21 5.48
CA LYS A 180 -10.55 -12.98 4.28
C LYS A 180 -10.78 -14.44 4.69
N ASN A 181 -11.92 -14.96 4.27
CA ASN A 181 -12.23 -16.38 4.40
C ASN A 181 -11.45 -17.17 3.34
#